data_8be2425ffda0e6221aae82ada7c4bc3c
#
_entry.id   8be2425ffda0e6221aae82ada7c4bc3c
#
_cell.length_a   1.000
_cell.length_b   1.000
_cell.length_c   1.000
_cell.angle_alpha   90.00
_cell.angle_beta   90.00
_cell.angle_gamma   90.00
#
_symmetry.space_group_name_H-M   'P 1'
#
loop_
_entity.id
_entity.type
_entity.pdbx_description
1 polymer ?
#
loop_
_entity_poly.entity_id
_entity_poly.type
_entity_poly.pdbx_seq_one_letter_code
_entity_poly.pdbx_strand_id
1 'polypeptide(L)'
;HRSIMNRLWLSLEKYRTDCLFIFITHDTQFASLHSNAEKIWIKEYDGNNWKLEKINNNELPEELLLDILGSRKNILFVEGENNSYDTQLYSEIFNNYHVIACGSCTQVISRTKAFRNNMSLHNCQVYGIIDRDYRSEYEIESYKQDGIYALEVAEVENLFIVEELIRFMAERMAKSADN
;
A
#
# COMPACT_ATOMS: atom_id res chain seq x y z
N HIS A 1 18.83 0.01 18.47
CA HIS A 1 17.67 0.86 18.12
C HIS A 1 17.81 1.32 16.67
N ARG A 2 16.79 1.14 15.85
CA ARG A 2 16.83 1.41 14.40
C ARG A 2 17.35 2.82 14.05
N SER A 3 16.94 3.83 14.82
CA SER A 3 17.37 5.21 14.57
C SER A 3 18.87 5.45 14.76
N ILE A 4 19.52 4.72 15.63
CA ILE A 4 20.98 4.81 15.83
C ILE A 4 21.70 4.09 14.70
N MET A 5 21.23 2.92 14.30
CA MET A 5 21.81 2.14 13.20
C MET A 5 21.79 2.92 11.88
N ASN A 6 20.66 3.51 11.54
CA ASN A 6 20.51 4.31 10.31
C ASN A 6 21.49 5.48 10.28
N ARG A 7 21.59 6.24 11.39
CA ARG A 7 22.56 7.36 11.49
C ARG A 7 24.01 6.91 11.39
N LEU A 8 24.33 5.77 12.00
CA LEU A 8 25.70 5.23 11.94
C LEU A 8 26.09 4.89 10.50
N TRP A 9 25.24 4.14 9.78
CA TRP A 9 25.54 3.73 8.40
C TRP A 9 25.62 4.90 7.45
N LEU A 10 24.66 5.83 7.49
CA LEU A 10 24.71 7.06 6.68
C LEU A 10 25.99 7.90 6.97
N SER A 11 26.43 7.92 8.22
CA SER A 11 27.70 8.61 8.57
C SER A 11 28.91 7.85 8.02
N LEU A 12 28.93 6.53 8.11
CA LEU A 12 30.03 5.72 7.56
C LEU A 12 30.13 5.87 6.04
N GLU A 13 29.02 5.81 5.31
CA GLU A 13 29.01 6.04 3.85
C GLU A 13 29.55 7.43 3.50
N LYS A 14 29.17 8.45 4.28
CA LYS A 14 29.62 9.82 4.05
C LYS A 14 31.12 10.01 4.27
N TYR A 15 31.69 9.35 5.27
CA TYR A 15 33.09 9.54 5.67
C TYR A 15 34.05 8.53 5.07
N ARG A 16 33.55 7.40 4.58
CA ARG A 16 34.36 6.33 4.01
C ARG A 16 34.07 6.16 2.51
N THR A 17 34.36 7.19 1.76
CA THR A 17 34.24 7.22 0.29
C THR A 17 35.21 6.28 -0.43
N ASP A 18 36.19 5.75 0.31
CA ASP A 18 37.15 4.74 -0.12
C ASP A 18 36.60 3.31 -0.07
N CYS A 19 35.41 3.10 0.50
CA CYS A 19 34.80 1.78 0.68
C CYS A 19 33.55 1.60 -0.19
N LEU A 20 33.37 0.39 -0.70
CA LEU A 20 32.10 -0.08 -1.23
C LEU A 20 31.31 -0.71 -0.08
N PHE A 21 30.09 -0.25 0.15
CA PHE A 21 29.18 -0.83 1.12
C PHE A 21 28.17 -1.73 0.43
N ILE A 22 27.99 -2.95 0.93
CA ILE A 22 26.97 -3.89 0.48
C ILE A 22 26.12 -4.25 1.69
N PHE A 23 24.82 -3.92 1.61
CA PHE A 23 23.87 -4.23 2.67
C PHE A 23 22.94 -5.37 2.23
N ILE A 24 22.73 -6.33 3.10
CA ILE A 24 21.72 -7.37 2.96
C ILE A 24 20.70 -7.14 4.06
N THR A 25 19.48 -6.79 3.71
CA THR A 25 18.45 -6.43 4.67
C THR A 25 17.07 -6.86 4.20
N HIS A 26 16.16 -7.11 5.10
CA HIS A 26 14.74 -7.23 4.89
C HIS A 26 13.98 -6.00 5.43
N ASP A 27 14.71 -5.02 5.98
CA ASP A 27 14.13 -3.76 6.48
C ASP A 27 14.00 -2.78 5.33
N THR A 28 12.76 -2.61 4.84
CA THR A 28 12.43 -1.73 3.71
C THR A 28 12.67 -0.26 4.04
N GLN A 29 12.48 0.15 5.30
CA GLN A 29 12.79 1.51 5.75
C GLN A 29 14.29 1.78 5.73
N PHE A 30 15.12 0.79 6.11
CA PHE A 30 16.56 0.90 5.97
C PHE A 30 16.97 1.04 4.51
N ALA A 31 16.39 0.22 3.63
CA ALA A 31 16.68 0.28 2.19
C ALA A 31 16.27 1.61 1.56
N SER A 32 15.13 2.21 1.96
CA SER A 32 14.65 3.49 1.43
C SER A 32 15.53 4.68 1.83
N LEU A 33 16.17 4.64 3.01
CA LEU A 33 17.08 5.69 3.47
C LEU A 33 18.36 5.79 2.63
N HIS A 34 18.77 4.72 1.97
CA HIS A 34 19.93 4.68 1.09
C HIS A 34 19.51 4.92 -0.36
N SER A 35 18.91 6.09 -0.64
CA SER A 35 18.32 6.46 -1.95
C SER A 35 19.30 6.39 -3.12
N ASN A 36 20.59 6.63 -2.88
CA ASN A 36 21.64 6.61 -3.89
C ASN A 36 22.22 5.18 -4.15
N ALA A 37 21.83 4.20 -3.34
CA ALA A 37 22.30 2.83 -3.50
C ALA A 37 21.52 2.10 -4.58
N GLU A 38 22.21 1.29 -5.37
CA GLU A 38 21.56 0.34 -6.27
C GLU A 38 20.87 -0.74 -5.43
N LYS A 39 19.61 -1.04 -5.73
CA LYS A 39 18.80 -2.00 -4.99
C LYS A 39 18.50 -3.21 -5.85
N ILE A 40 18.82 -4.38 -5.31
CA ILE A 40 18.55 -5.67 -5.94
C ILE A 40 17.62 -6.46 -5.02
N TRP A 41 16.47 -6.82 -5.54
CA TRP A 41 15.53 -7.68 -4.84
C TRP A 41 15.84 -9.15 -5.10
N ILE A 42 16.01 -9.89 -4.02
CA ILE A 42 16.17 -11.34 -4.05
C ILE A 42 14.77 -11.95 -3.93
N LYS A 43 14.19 -12.36 -5.07
CA LYS A 43 12.82 -12.89 -5.14
C LYS A 43 12.71 -14.30 -4.59
N GLU A 44 13.63 -15.16 -5.01
CA GLU A 44 13.53 -16.60 -4.81
C GLU A 44 14.90 -17.25 -4.90
N TYR A 45 15.04 -18.37 -4.20
CA TYR A 45 16.14 -19.30 -4.34
C TYR A 45 15.60 -20.72 -4.45
N ASP A 46 15.87 -21.42 -5.56
CA ASP A 46 15.36 -22.76 -5.83
C ASP A 46 16.27 -23.90 -5.33
N GLY A 47 17.30 -23.59 -4.58
CA GLY A 47 18.34 -24.51 -4.12
C GLY A 47 19.61 -24.49 -4.98
N ASN A 48 19.53 -24.00 -6.22
CA ASN A 48 20.67 -23.90 -7.14
C ASN A 48 20.85 -22.49 -7.71
N ASN A 49 19.77 -21.79 -7.98
CA ASN A 49 19.78 -20.48 -8.64
C ASN A 49 19.05 -19.43 -7.82
N TRP A 50 19.57 -18.20 -7.89
CA TRP A 50 18.94 -17.01 -7.34
C TRP A 50 18.15 -16.28 -8.42
N LYS A 51 16.91 -15.94 -8.14
CA LYS A 51 16.11 -15.03 -8.96
C LYS A 51 16.23 -13.62 -8.41
N LEU A 52 17.04 -12.82 -9.08
CA LEU A 52 17.36 -11.45 -8.68
C LEU A 52 16.69 -10.48 -9.66
N GLU A 53 16.23 -9.35 -9.14
CA GLU A 53 15.66 -8.27 -9.94
C GLU A 53 16.15 -6.92 -9.45
N LYS A 54 16.59 -6.08 -10.39
CA LYS A 54 16.99 -4.71 -10.09
C LYS A 54 15.74 -3.84 -9.97
N ILE A 55 15.63 -3.10 -8.87
CA ILE A 55 14.55 -2.15 -8.65
C ILE A 55 14.86 -0.87 -9.43
N ASN A 56 14.11 -0.62 -10.50
CA ASN A 56 14.23 0.59 -11.31
C ASN A 56 13.05 1.53 -11.02
N ASN A 57 13.35 2.77 -10.67
CA ASN A 57 12.41 3.74 -10.08
C ASN A 57 11.70 4.67 -11.06
N ASN A 58 11.38 4.24 -12.27
CA ASN A 58 10.89 5.18 -13.27
C ASN A 58 9.40 5.57 -13.15
N GLU A 59 8.56 4.78 -12.44
CA GLU A 59 7.10 5.01 -12.42
C GLU A 59 6.48 5.05 -11.01
N LEU A 60 7.20 4.61 -9.98
CA LEU A 60 6.65 4.49 -8.62
C LEU A 60 7.65 5.02 -7.57
N PRO A 61 7.17 5.67 -6.51
CA PRO A 61 8.02 6.03 -5.39
C PRO A 61 8.71 4.79 -4.82
N GLU A 62 10.03 4.82 -4.74
CA GLU A 62 10.85 3.71 -4.25
C GLU A 62 10.43 3.23 -2.87
N GLU A 63 10.11 4.15 -1.96
CA GLU A 63 9.63 3.84 -0.61
C GLU A 63 8.37 2.97 -0.64
N LEU A 64 7.43 3.32 -1.51
CA LEU A 64 6.18 2.58 -1.68
C LEU A 64 6.43 1.19 -2.25
N LEU A 65 7.31 1.07 -3.24
CA LEU A 65 7.67 -0.23 -3.82
C LEU A 65 8.32 -1.14 -2.78
N LEU A 66 9.24 -0.62 -1.99
CA LEU A 66 9.92 -1.37 -0.94
C LEU A 66 8.96 -1.80 0.18
N ASP A 67 8.01 -0.95 0.56
CA ASP A 67 6.99 -1.28 1.57
C ASP A 67 6.11 -2.44 1.10
N ILE A 68 5.68 -2.38 -0.15
CA ILE A 68 4.88 -3.43 -0.80
C ILE A 68 5.63 -4.75 -0.90
N LEU A 69 6.87 -4.72 -1.38
CA LEU A 69 7.71 -5.92 -1.50
C LEU A 69 7.98 -6.57 -0.13
N GLY A 70 8.08 -5.75 0.92
CA GLY A 70 8.26 -6.21 2.29
C GLY A 70 7.01 -6.85 2.90
N SER A 71 5.81 -6.44 2.50
CA SER A 71 4.57 -6.90 3.13
C SER A 71 4.15 -8.33 2.72
N ARG A 72 4.52 -8.78 1.53
CA ARG A 72 4.09 -10.08 0.93
C ARG A 72 2.57 -10.30 0.87
N LYS A 73 1.77 -9.26 1.13
CA LYS A 73 0.31 -9.28 1.03
C LYS A 73 -0.13 -8.75 -0.34
N ASN A 74 -1.36 -9.05 -0.72
CA ASN A 74 -2.02 -8.35 -1.79
C ASN A 74 -2.20 -6.87 -1.42
N ILE A 75 -2.31 -6.01 -2.39
CA ILE A 75 -2.29 -4.56 -2.20
C ILE A 75 -3.67 -3.99 -2.47
N LEU A 76 -4.08 -3.07 -1.60
CA LEU A 76 -5.28 -2.30 -1.78
C LEU A 76 -4.95 -0.81 -1.63
N PHE A 77 -5.00 -0.08 -2.74
CA PHE A 77 -4.89 1.37 -2.74
C PHE A 77 -6.26 1.99 -2.44
N VAL A 78 -6.28 2.95 -1.51
CA VAL A 78 -7.51 3.63 -1.07
C VAL A 78 -7.31 5.14 -1.04
N GLU A 79 -8.40 5.89 -1.12
CA GLU A 79 -8.38 7.34 -0.90
C GLU A 79 -8.08 7.65 0.57
N GLY A 80 -7.79 8.92 0.87
CA GLY A 80 -7.50 9.39 2.22
C GLY A 80 -6.03 9.35 2.61
N GLU A 81 -5.77 9.64 3.87
CA GLU A 81 -4.43 9.68 4.49
C GLU A 81 -4.20 8.45 5.37
N ASN A 82 -2.94 8.18 5.72
CA ASN A 82 -2.56 6.99 6.50
C ASN A 82 -3.30 6.81 7.84
N ASN A 83 -3.79 7.91 8.44
CA ASN A 83 -4.51 7.89 9.71
C ASN A 83 -5.99 8.26 9.55
N SER A 84 -6.52 8.33 8.33
CA SER A 84 -7.95 8.60 8.10
C SER A 84 -8.82 7.43 8.57
N TYR A 85 -10.07 7.72 8.88
CA TYR A 85 -11.04 6.69 9.26
C TYR A 85 -11.25 5.67 8.14
N ASP A 86 -11.22 6.12 6.90
CA ASP A 86 -11.37 5.28 5.70
C ASP A 86 -10.28 4.23 5.63
N THR A 87 -9.02 4.65 5.78
CA THR A 87 -7.86 3.76 5.77
C THR A 87 -7.93 2.75 6.92
N GLN A 88 -8.38 3.18 8.09
CA GLN A 88 -8.60 2.28 9.24
C GLN A 88 -9.71 1.27 8.95
N LEU A 89 -10.87 1.73 8.44
CA LEU A 89 -12.00 0.89 8.08
C LEU A 89 -11.60 -0.17 7.06
N TYR A 90 -10.94 0.23 5.96
CA TYR A 90 -10.48 -0.71 4.94
C TYR A 90 -9.44 -1.70 5.47
N SER A 91 -8.56 -1.27 6.38
CA SER A 91 -7.57 -2.16 7.00
C SER A 91 -8.21 -3.24 7.87
N GLU A 92 -9.31 -2.93 8.54
CA GLU A 92 -10.08 -3.90 9.34
C GLU A 92 -10.89 -4.85 8.46
N ILE A 93 -11.55 -4.33 7.40
CA ILE A 93 -12.36 -5.15 6.48
C ILE A 93 -11.46 -6.07 5.64
N PHE A 94 -10.36 -5.54 5.12
CA PHE A 94 -9.45 -6.25 4.21
C PHE A 94 -8.13 -6.62 4.92
N ASN A 95 -8.21 -7.30 6.05
CA ASN A 95 -7.06 -7.64 6.91
C ASN A 95 -5.98 -8.51 6.23
N ASN A 96 -6.31 -9.19 5.15
CA ASN A 96 -5.39 -9.97 4.31
C ASN A 96 -4.73 -9.15 3.19
N TYR A 97 -5.07 -7.86 3.07
CA TYR A 97 -4.44 -6.92 2.17
C TYR A 97 -3.48 -5.97 2.92
N HIS A 98 -2.52 -5.46 2.20
CA HIS A 98 -1.77 -4.29 2.63
C HIS A 98 -2.50 -3.05 2.09
N VAL A 99 -3.21 -2.35 2.98
CA VAL A 99 -3.98 -1.16 2.64
C VAL A 99 -3.07 0.06 2.64
N ILE A 100 -3.05 0.80 1.54
CA ILE A 100 -2.17 1.94 1.32
C ILE A 100 -2.99 3.16 0.93
N ALA A 101 -2.96 4.17 1.78
CA ALA A 101 -3.59 5.46 1.52
C ALA A 101 -2.85 6.23 0.42
N CYS A 102 -3.60 6.81 -0.51
CA CYS A 102 -3.05 7.52 -1.67
C CYS A 102 -3.41 9.01 -1.71
N GLY A 103 -4.18 9.50 -0.77
CA GLY A 103 -4.68 10.88 -0.74
C GLY A 103 -5.90 11.07 -1.63
N SER A 104 -5.75 11.02 -2.95
CA SER A 104 -6.84 11.30 -3.90
C SER A 104 -7.17 10.14 -4.82
N CYS A 105 -8.39 10.14 -5.39
CA CYS A 105 -8.81 9.15 -6.39
C CYS A 105 -7.85 9.07 -7.58
N THR A 106 -7.33 10.19 -8.06
CA THR A 106 -6.36 10.22 -9.16
C THR A 106 -5.09 9.44 -8.82
N GLN A 107 -4.62 9.53 -7.58
CA GLN A 107 -3.46 8.78 -7.11
C GLN A 107 -3.77 7.30 -6.96
N VAL A 108 -4.95 6.92 -6.45
CA VAL A 108 -5.40 5.53 -6.40
C VAL A 108 -5.40 4.92 -7.81
N ILE A 109 -6.03 5.61 -8.77
CA ILE A 109 -6.12 5.15 -10.16
C ILE A 109 -4.73 4.98 -10.78
N SER A 110 -3.89 6.01 -10.66
CA SER A 110 -2.54 6.00 -11.25
C SER A 110 -1.67 4.89 -10.68
N ARG A 111 -1.64 4.76 -9.34
CA ARG A 111 -0.83 3.73 -8.66
C ARG A 111 -1.32 2.33 -8.94
N THR A 112 -2.64 2.10 -8.92
CA THR A 112 -3.20 0.79 -9.24
C THR A 112 -2.81 0.34 -10.65
N LYS A 113 -2.97 1.21 -11.64
CA LYS A 113 -2.58 0.93 -13.04
C LYS A 113 -1.08 0.67 -13.16
N ALA A 114 -0.25 1.52 -12.58
CA ALA A 114 1.21 1.39 -12.63
C ALA A 114 1.67 0.06 -12.03
N PHE A 115 1.14 -0.35 -10.86
CA PHE A 115 1.49 -1.64 -10.25
C PHE A 115 0.97 -2.83 -11.06
N ARG A 116 -0.25 -2.79 -11.55
CA ARG A 116 -0.80 -3.88 -12.38
C ARG A 116 -0.04 -4.05 -13.70
N ASN A 117 0.44 -2.97 -14.29
CA ASN A 117 1.26 -3.02 -15.51
C ASN A 117 2.68 -3.57 -15.25
N ASN A 118 3.15 -3.53 -14.01
CA ASN A 118 4.49 -3.98 -13.61
C ASN A 118 4.45 -5.28 -12.79
N MET A 119 3.56 -6.21 -13.11
CA MET A 119 3.41 -7.48 -12.38
C MET A 119 4.67 -8.35 -12.36
N SER A 120 5.64 -8.09 -13.25
CA SER A 120 6.96 -8.74 -13.18
C SER A 120 7.76 -8.36 -11.93
N LEU A 121 7.50 -7.18 -11.36
CA LEU A 121 8.19 -6.68 -10.17
C LEU A 121 7.65 -7.27 -8.86
N HIS A 122 6.43 -7.80 -8.86
CA HIS A 122 5.80 -8.35 -7.66
C HIS A 122 4.83 -9.48 -8.00
N ASN A 123 4.59 -10.38 -7.06
CA ASN A 123 3.63 -11.49 -7.20
C ASN A 123 2.29 -11.19 -6.50
N CYS A 124 2.04 -9.94 -6.11
CA CYS A 124 0.85 -9.54 -5.37
C CYS A 124 -0.28 -9.17 -6.32
N GLN A 125 -1.51 -9.48 -5.94
CA GLN A 125 -2.68 -8.89 -6.59
C GLN A 125 -2.83 -7.45 -6.12
N VAL A 126 -3.19 -6.56 -7.04
CA VAL A 126 -3.27 -5.11 -6.79
C VAL A 126 -4.64 -4.61 -7.19
N TYR A 127 -5.29 -3.92 -6.27
CA TYR A 127 -6.61 -3.33 -6.44
C TYR A 127 -6.63 -1.90 -5.94
N GLY A 128 -7.61 -1.12 -6.39
CA GLY A 128 -7.91 0.22 -5.91
C GLY A 128 -9.37 0.33 -5.51
N ILE A 129 -9.67 1.06 -4.46
CA ILE A 129 -11.03 1.50 -4.11
C ILE A 129 -11.06 3.01 -4.15
N ILE A 130 -12.07 3.55 -4.81
CA ILE A 130 -12.34 4.98 -4.94
C ILE A 130 -13.79 5.27 -4.56
N ASP A 131 -14.05 6.48 -4.13
CA ASP A 131 -15.39 6.97 -3.90
C ASP A 131 -16.15 7.06 -5.24
N ARG A 132 -17.46 6.83 -5.19
CA ARG A 132 -18.29 6.89 -6.39
C ARG A 132 -18.43 8.31 -6.93
N ASP A 133 -18.55 9.28 -6.02
CA ASP A 133 -18.82 10.67 -6.37
C ASP A 133 -19.95 10.81 -7.42
N TYR A 134 -19.66 11.58 -8.49
CA TYR A 134 -20.58 11.81 -9.62
C TYR A 134 -20.21 10.97 -10.86
N ARG A 135 -19.46 9.85 -10.70
CA ARG A 135 -19.01 9.03 -11.83
C ARG A 135 -20.17 8.30 -12.49
N SER A 136 -20.12 8.27 -13.80
CA SER A 136 -21.05 7.49 -14.62
C SER A 136 -20.78 5.98 -14.52
N GLU A 137 -21.81 5.17 -14.77
CA GLU A 137 -21.66 3.71 -14.82
C GLU A 137 -20.60 3.27 -15.85
N TYR A 138 -20.47 4.00 -16.95
CA TYR A 138 -19.49 3.72 -17.99
C TYR A 138 -18.04 3.90 -17.47
N GLU A 139 -17.80 4.96 -16.73
CA GLU A 139 -16.48 5.20 -16.12
C GLU A 139 -16.15 4.13 -15.08
N ILE A 140 -17.12 3.79 -14.21
CA ILE A 140 -16.97 2.75 -13.19
C ILE A 140 -16.62 1.40 -13.83
N GLU A 141 -17.32 1.01 -14.89
CA GLU A 141 -17.05 -0.25 -15.58
C GLU A 141 -15.68 -0.25 -16.26
N SER A 142 -15.25 0.90 -16.80
CA SER A 142 -13.89 1.05 -17.34
C SER A 142 -12.82 0.86 -16.27
N TYR A 143 -13.02 1.40 -15.08
CA TYR A 143 -12.09 1.24 -13.97
C TYR A 143 -11.99 -0.21 -13.46
N LYS A 144 -13.08 -0.97 -13.46
CA LYS A 144 -13.07 -2.38 -13.05
C LYS A 144 -12.10 -3.23 -13.88
N GLN A 145 -11.95 -2.93 -15.17
CA GLN A 145 -10.99 -3.62 -16.05
C GLN A 145 -9.55 -3.43 -15.57
N ASP A 146 -9.27 -2.28 -14.96
CA ASP A 146 -7.97 -1.95 -14.37
C ASP A 146 -7.84 -2.40 -12.90
N GLY A 147 -8.83 -3.13 -12.36
CA GLY A 147 -8.86 -3.58 -10.97
C GLY A 147 -9.16 -2.48 -9.97
N ILE A 148 -9.85 -1.43 -10.40
CA ILE A 148 -10.25 -0.31 -9.58
C ILE A 148 -11.76 -0.36 -9.41
N TYR A 149 -12.21 -0.33 -8.17
CA TYR A 149 -13.62 -0.46 -7.80
C TYR A 149 -14.11 0.85 -7.18
N ALA A 150 -15.24 1.33 -7.64
CA ALA A 150 -15.94 2.43 -6.99
C ALA A 150 -16.96 1.88 -5.98
N LEU A 151 -17.16 2.59 -4.89
CA LEU A 151 -18.23 2.28 -3.93
C LEU A 151 -19.61 2.34 -4.62
N GLU A 152 -20.58 1.62 -4.08
CA GLU A 152 -21.97 1.73 -4.52
C GLU A 152 -22.63 3.00 -3.98
N VAL A 153 -22.10 3.56 -2.90
CA VAL A 153 -22.49 4.82 -2.27
C VAL A 153 -21.56 5.96 -2.72
N ALA A 154 -21.97 7.21 -2.52
CA ALA A 154 -21.21 8.37 -2.98
C ALA A 154 -19.82 8.45 -2.30
N GLU A 155 -19.79 8.29 -1.01
CA GLU A 155 -18.59 8.40 -0.16
C GLU A 155 -18.58 7.27 0.88
N VAL A 156 -17.42 6.94 1.43
CA VAL A 156 -17.25 5.86 2.41
C VAL A 156 -18.10 6.07 3.66
N GLU A 157 -18.31 7.31 4.08
CA GLU A 157 -19.16 7.67 5.22
C GLU A 157 -20.61 7.21 5.04
N ASN A 158 -21.09 7.15 3.82
CA ASN A 158 -22.44 6.70 3.53
C ASN A 158 -22.65 5.21 3.83
N LEU A 159 -21.57 4.41 3.93
CA LEU A 159 -21.63 3.02 4.36
C LEU A 159 -22.14 2.87 5.81
N PHE A 160 -21.99 3.90 6.62
CA PHE A 160 -22.47 3.90 8.01
C PHE A 160 -23.97 4.22 8.16
N ILE A 161 -24.63 4.62 7.07
CA ILE A 161 -26.06 5.00 7.04
C ILE A 161 -26.92 3.86 6.48
N VAL A 162 -26.41 2.63 6.43
CA VAL A 162 -27.21 1.47 6.04
C VAL A 162 -28.12 1.01 7.19
N GLU A 163 -29.33 0.57 6.83
CA GLU A 163 -30.38 0.25 7.81
C GLU A 163 -29.93 -0.81 8.82
N GLU A 164 -29.21 -1.83 8.39
CA GLU A 164 -28.71 -2.91 9.21
C GLU A 164 -27.77 -2.41 10.31
N LEU A 165 -26.87 -1.50 9.97
CA LEU A 165 -25.92 -0.93 10.92
C LEU A 165 -26.62 0.01 11.90
N ILE A 166 -27.54 0.83 11.43
CA ILE A 166 -28.35 1.71 12.28
C ILE A 166 -29.16 0.90 13.29
N ARG A 167 -29.82 -0.18 12.85
CA ARG A 167 -30.55 -1.09 13.74
C ARG A 167 -29.64 -1.73 14.78
N PHE A 168 -28.51 -2.25 14.35
CA PHE A 168 -27.51 -2.85 15.23
C PHE A 168 -27.02 -1.88 16.31
N MET A 169 -26.73 -0.63 15.91
CA MET A 169 -26.32 0.41 16.85
C MET A 169 -27.44 0.79 17.83
N ALA A 170 -28.67 0.96 17.34
CA ALA A 170 -29.84 1.26 18.16
C ALA A 170 -30.10 0.18 19.22
N GLU A 171 -30.00 -1.10 18.83
CA GLU A 171 -30.14 -2.22 19.78
C GLU A 171 -29.04 -2.21 20.85
N ARG A 172 -27.81 -1.88 20.49
CA ARG A 172 -26.72 -1.79 21.45
C ARG A 172 -26.85 -0.61 22.39
N MET A 173 -27.28 0.55 21.89
CA MET A 173 -27.52 1.73 22.69
C MET A 173 -28.72 1.52 23.66
N ALA A 174 -29.79 0.87 23.22
CA ALA A 174 -30.91 0.53 24.09
C ALA A 174 -30.51 -0.45 25.21
N LYS A 175 -29.62 -1.41 24.92
CA LYS A 175 -29.08 -2.33 25.96
C LYS A 175 -28.15 -1.64 26.94
N SER A 176 -27.51 -0.52 26.59
CA SER A 176 -26.62 0.24 27.46
C SER A 176 -27.38 1.22 28.35
N ALA A 177 -28.65 1.52 28.05
CA ALA A 177 -29.51 2.38 28.86
C ALA A 177 -30.20 1.64 30.01
N ASP A 178 -30.25 0.30 29.98
CA ASP A 178 -30.87 -0.55 30.99
C ASP A 178 -29.86 -1.17 32.00
N ASN A 179 -28.59 -0.75 31.94
CA ASN A 179 -27.53 -1.07 32.87
C ASN A 179 -26.94 0.20 33.49
#